data_52326164d71ad90661eb5a6399f58027
#
_entry.id   52326164d71ad90661eb5a6399f58027
#
_cell.length_a   1.000
_cell.length_b   1.000
_cell.length_c   1.000
_cell.angle_alpha   90.00
_cell.angle_beta   90.00
_cell.angle_gamma   90.00
#
_symmetry.space_group_name_H-M   'P 1'
#
loop_
_entity.id
_entity.type
_entity.pdbx_description
1 polymer ?
#
loop_
_entity_poly.entity_id
_entity_poly.type
_entity_poly.pdbx_seq_one_letter_code
_entity_poly.pdbx_strand_id
1 'polypeptide(L)'
;LWDPSALGYLQFRFAMRNSLMWLILVPSLCIIFGLLIAVLADSVRWGVVAKTFIFVPLAISFVGAAVIWRNIFAGGGIEPQEAINGVTPSYQIGLLKALLGHTPEYNEPLYNLKFWGNFYLMWIMVWIKTGFAMVIFSAALRGVPQETVEAAIIDGANPRQLFFRVKLPQIFSTVVVVWTYLVTDVLKVFDIPYALSANDDDKLLLATMMEAAMNTWSIGGNNVDNLFAAIAVMLMLTVIPHMIFLGWRIRREQKLLEH
;
A
#
# COMPACT_ATOMS: atom_id res chain seq x y z
N LEU A 1 12.59 -16.87 -18.81
CA LEU A 1 12.47 -16.22 -17.49
C LEU A 1 13.65 -16.52 -16.55
N TRP A 2 14.38 -17.64 -16.77
CA TRP A 2 15.46 -18.09 -15.89
C TRP A 2 16.87 -17.88 -16.46
N ASP A 3 16.99 -17.22 -17.61
CA ASP A 3 18.30 -16.85 -18.16
C ASP A 3 18.80 -15.57 -17.48
N PRO A 4 19.89 -15.64 -16.66
CA PRO A 4 20.41 -14.47 -15.93
C PRO A 4 20.92 -13.34 -16.82
N SER A 5 21.19 -13.64 -18.10
CA SER A 5 21.69 -12.67 -19.08
C SER A 5 20.58 -11.91 -19.79
N ALA A 6 19.32 -12.36 -19.66
CA ALA A 6 18.18 -11.73 -20.32
C ALA A 6 17.64 -10.55 -19.49
N LEU A 7 17.41 -9.40 -20.12
CA LEU A 7 16.77 -8.22 -19.49
C LEU A 7 15.46 -8.59 -18.78
N GLY A 8 14.66 -9.49 -19.35
CA GLY A 8 13.42 -9.98 -18.75
C GLY A 8 13.60 -10.71 -17.41
N TYR A 9 14.75 -11.36 -17.18
CA TYR A 9 15.05 -11.99 -15.89
C TYR A 9 15.29 -10.96 -14.78
N LEU A 10 16.01 -9.88 -15.10
CA LEU A 10 16.26 -8.80 -14.15
C LEU A 10 14.96 -8.07 -13.79
N GLN A 11 14.15 -7.73 -14.78
CA GLN A 11 12.83 -7.11 -14.59
C GLN A 11 11.91 -7.99 -13.73
N PHE A 12 11.88 -9.29 -14.00
CA PHE A 12 11.09 -10.24 -13.20
C PHE A 12 11.57 -10.30 -11.74
N ARG A 13 12.87 -10.32 -11.50
CA ARG A 13 13.43 -10.30 -10.13
C ARG A 13 13.05 -9.02 -9.37
N PHE A 14 13.13 -7.87 -10.02
CA PHE A 14 12.71 -6.59 -9.43
C PHE A 14 11.21 -6.61 -9.12
N ALA A 15 10.38 -7.03 -10.06
CA ALA A 15 8.94 -7.12 -9.89
C ALA A 15 8.55 -8.07 -8.75
N MET A 16 9.17 -9.24 -8.64
CA MET A 16 8.93 -10.19 -7.57
C MET A 16 9.32 -9.61 -6.19
N ARG A 17 10.54 -9.08 -6.08
CA ARG A 17 11.01 -8.45 -4.84
C ARG A 17 10.11 -7.32 -4.40
N ASN A 18 9.77 -6.42 -5.32
CA ASN A 18 8.94 -5.27 -5.01
C ASN A 18 7.52 -5.69 -4.63
N SER A 19 6.92 -6.64 -5.36
CA SER A 19 5.59 -7.16 -5.02
C SER A 19 5.56 -7.80 -3.64
N LEU A 20 6.58 -8.56 -3.26
CA LEU A 20 6.69 -9.13 -1.90
C LEU A 20 6.86 -8.04 -0.83
N MET A 21 7.67 -7.01 -1.10
CA MET A 21 7.79 -5.85 -0.20
C MET A 21 6.44 -5.14 -0.02
N TRP A 22 5.73 -4.87 -1.11
CA TRP A 22 4.42 -4.24 -1.06
C TRP A 22 3.42 -5.08 -0.29
N LEU A 23 3.42 -6.39 -0.51
CA LEU A 23 2.51 -7.34 0.13
C LEU A 23 2.66 -7.40 1.66
N ILE A 24 3.86 -7.17 2.15
CA ILE A 24 4.15 -7.18 3.60
C ILE A 24 4.01 -5.79 4.20
N LEU A 25 4.64 -4.78 3.58
CA LEU A 25 4.75 -3.45 4.19
C LEU A 25 3.43 -2.68 4.14
N VAL A 26 2.75 -2.65 3.00
CA VAL A 26 1.52 -1.85 2.86
C VAL A 26 0.42 -2.31 3.82
N PRO A 27 0.03 -3.61 3.86
CA PRO A 27 -0.97 -4.06 4.83
C PRO A 27 -0.55 -3.85 6.28
N SER A 28 0.73 -4.10 6.61
CA SER A 28 1.24 -3.89 7.96
C SER A 28 1.13 -2.44 8.41
N LEU A 29 1.57 -1.50 7.56
CA LEU A 29 1.50 -0.07 7.86
C LEU A 29 0.05 0.42 7.96
N CYS A 30 -0.84 -0.01 7.06
CA CYS A 30 -2.25 0.33 7.12
C CYS A 30 -2.91 -0.16 8.42
N ILE A 31 -2.58 -1.37 8.88
CA ILE A 31 -3.10 -1.91 10.14
C ILE A 31 -2.55 -1.13 11.34
N ILE A 32 -1.24 -0.90 11.37
CA ILE A 32 -0.59 -0.16 12.46
C ILE A 32 -1.18 1.25 12.57
N PHE A 33 -1.21 2.00 11.46
CA PHE A 33 -1.76 3.35 11.47
C PHE A 33 -3.27 3.36 11.69
N GLY A 34 -4.00 2.42 11.08
CA GLY A 34 -5.44 2.30 11.25
C GLY A 34 -5.83 2.03 12.71
N LEU A 35 -5.16 1.09 13.39
CA LEU A 35 -5.35 0.81 14.81
C LEU A 35 -4.97 1.99 15.68
N LEU A 36 -3.79 2.59 15.43
CA LEU A 36 -3.31 3.74 16.18
C LEU A 36 -4.32 4.90 16.12
N ILE A 37 -4.74 5.26 14.91
CA ILE A 37 -5.70 6.34 14.70
C ILE A 37 -7.07 5.99 15.27
N ALA A 38 -7.53 4.76 15.14
CA ALA A 38 -8.81 4.33 15.72
C ALA A 38 -8.82 4.54 17.25
N VAL A 39 -7.76 4.13 17.94
CA VAL A 39 -7.63 4.31 19.39
C VAL A 39 -7.52 5.79 19.78
N LEU A 40 -6.66 6.56 19.08
CA LEU A 40 -6.45 7.97 19.38
C LEU A 40 -7.71 8.80 19.10
N ALA A 41 -8.40 8.56 17.98
CA ALA A 41 -9.58 9.31 17.61
C ALA A 41 -10.77 9.01 18.55
N ASP A 42 -10.87 7.82 19.13
CA ASP A 42 -11.91 7.51 20.13
C ASP A 42 -11.65 8.17 21.49
N SER A 43 -10.43 8.63 21.75
CA SER A 43 -10.05 9.30 23.00
C SER A 43 -10.30 10.82 23.00
N VAL A 44 -10.60 11.43 21.85
CA VAL A 44 -10.76 12.88 21.72
C VAL A 44 -12.18 13.29 21.35
N ARG A 45 -12.64 14.47 21.84
CA ARG A 45 -14.01 14.97 21.62
C ARG A 45 -14.35 15.18 20.14
N TRP A 46 -13.39 15.56 19.32
CA TRP A 46 -13.53 15.80 17.88
C TRP A 46 -13.09 14.61 17.02
N GLY A 47 -12.99 13.44 17.61
CA GLY A 47 -12.55 12.20 16.95
C GLY A 47 -13.38 11.84 15.72
N VAL A 48 -14.68 12.13 15.71
CA VAL A 48 -15.55 11.91 14.53
C VAL A 48 -15.08 12.75 13.34
N VAL A 49 -14.79 14.03 13.57
CA VAL A 49 -14.30 14.95 12.53
C VAL A 49 -12.94 14.48 12.01
N ALA A 50 -12.02 14.12 12.91
CA ALA A 50 -10.71 13.60 12.52
C ALA A 50 -10.83 12.33 11.66
N LYS A 51 -11.70 11.39 12.04
CA LYS A 51 -11.98 10.18 11.26
C LYS A 51 -12.51 10.49 9.88
N THR A 52 -13.42 11.45 9.76
CA THR A 52 -13.96 11.88 8.47
C THR A 52 -12.85 12.37 7.55
N PHE A 53 -11.97 13.26 8.01
CA PHE A 53 -10.84 13.75 7.19
C PHE A 53 -9.87 12.64 6.77
N ILE A 54 -9.57 11.70 7.66
CA ILE A 54 -8.65 10.58 7.38
C ILE A 54 -9.30 9.56 6.43
N PHE A 55 -10.63 9.51 6.39
CA PHE A 55 -11.37 8.62 5.48
C PHE A 55 -11.54 9.19 4.07
N VAL A 56 -11.53 10.52 3.91
CA VAL A 56 -11.71 11.22 2.61
C VAL A 56 -10.81 10.67 1.48
N PRO A 57 -9.51 10.39 1.69
CA PRO A 57 -8.64 9.86 0.64
C PRO A 57 -9.16 8.57 -0.02
N LEU A 58 -9.94 7.76 0.69
CA LEU A 58 -10.51 6.53 0.14
C LEU A 58 -11.47 6.78 -1.04
N ALA A 59 -12.07 7.96 -1.13
CA ALA A 59 -12.96 8.35 -2.23
C ALA A 59 -12.20 8.75 -3.51
N ILE A 60 -10.88 8.92 -3.43
CA ILE A 60 -10.04 9.32 -4.56
C ILE A 60 -9.62 8.06 -5.33
N SER A 61 -9.67 8.12 -6.68
CA SER A 61 -9.12 7.03 -7.50
C SER A 61 -7.60 6.91 -7.32
N PHE A 62 -7.03 5.71 -7.52
CA PHE A 62 -5.58 5.52 -7.42
C PHE A 62 -4.80 6.41 -8.40
N VAL A 63 -5.29 6.58 -9.62
CA VAL A 63 -4.69 7.49 -10.61
C VAL A 63 -4.78 8.94 -10.12
N GLY A 64 -5.93 9.37 -9.61
CA GLY A 64 -6.09 10.72 -9.03
C GLY A 64 -5.14 10.97 -7.87
N ALA A 65 -5.00 10.01 -6.97
CA ALA A 65 -4.05 10.07 -5.87
C ALA A 65 -2.61 10.14 -6.38
N ALA A 66 -2.24 9.35 -7.39
CA ALA A 66 -0.92 9.39 -8.00
C ALA A 66 -0.60 10.78 -8.56
N VAL A 67 -1.56 11.43 -9.24
CA VAL A 67 -1.38 12.81 -9.75
C VAL A 67 -1.19 13.83 -8.62
N ILE A 68 -1.96 13.73 -7.53
CA ILE A 68 -1.80 14.61 -6.35
C ILE A 68 -0.39 14.44 -5.77
N TRP A 69 0.02 13.21 -5.50
CA TRP A 69 1.31 12.91 -4.89
C TRP A 69 2.49 13.16 -5.85
N ARG A 70 2.27 13.06 -7.17
CA ARG A 70 3.25 13.48 -8.17
C ARG A 70 3.70 14.92 -7.93
N ASN A 71 2.75 15.82 -7.69
CA ASN A 71 3.07 17.23 -7.42
C ASN A 71 3.72 17.44 -6.05
N ILE A 72 3.41 16.59 -5.06
CA ILE A 72 4.03 16.65 -3.72
C ILE A 72 5.48 16.15 -3.77
N PHE A 73 5.73 15.07 -4.51
CA PHE A 73 7.04 14.43 -4.63
C PHE A 73 7.86 14.91 -5.82
N ALA A 74 7.36 15.86 -6.61
CA ALA A 74 8.04 16.36 -7.79
C ALA A 74 9.47 16.82 -7.47
N GLY A 75 10.35 16.67 -8.46
CA GLY A 75 11.68 17.24 -8.43
C GLY A 75 11.64 18.77 -8.52
N GLY A 76 12.80 19.41 -8.49
CA GLY A 76 12.98 20.83 -8.82
C GLY A 76 13.84 20.98 -10.06
N GLY A 77 13.69 22.10 -10.76
CA GLY A 77 14.53 22.44 -11.91
C GLY A 77 14.07 21.88 -13.26
N ILE A 78 14.87 22.12 -14.27
CA ILE A 78 14.66 21.68 -15.66
C ILE A 78 15.52 20.46 -15.90
N GLU A 79 14.98 19.43 -16.57
CA GLU A 79 15.84 18.41 -17.14
C GLU A 79 16.84 19.05 -18.12
N PRO A 80 18.13 18.67 -18.04
CA PRO A 80 19.14 19.21 -18.94
C PRO A 80 18.79 19.08 -20.43
N GLN A 81 18.04 18.05 -20.79
CA GLN A 81 17.59 17.77 -22.15
C GLN A 81 16.50 18.73 -22.63
N GLU A 82 15.60 19.17 -21.73
CA GLU A 82 14.55 20.13 -22.06
C GLU A 82 15.11 21.57 -22.23
N ALA A 83 16.13 21.91 -21.46
CA ALA A 83 16.84 23.20 -21.60
C ALA A 83 17.50 23.35 -22.96
N ILE A 84 18.01 22.25 -23.56
CA ILE A 84 18.61 22.23 -24.90
C ILE A 84 17.54 22.44 -25.98
N ASN A 85 16.31 21.99 -25.76
CA ASN A 85 15.21 22.07 -26.71
C ASN A 85 14.45 23.42 -26.67
N GLY A 86 14.91 24.40 -25.90
CA GLY A 86 14.31 25.74 -25.83
C GLY A 86 12.96 25.78 -25.11
N VAL A 87 12.63 24.76 -24.36
CA VAL A 87 11.41 24.72 -23.51
C VAL A 87 11.60 25.67 -22.33
N THR A 88 10.66 26.61 -22.14
CA THR A 88 10.69 27.53 -20.99
C THR A 88 10.62 26.71 -19.70
N PRO A 89 11.52 26.97 -18.75
CA PRO A 89 11.59 26.22 -17.51
C PRO A 89 10.30 26.37 -16.69
N SER A 90 9.54 25.32 -16.55
CA SER A 90 8.54 25.27 -15.50
C SER A 90 9.23 24.79 -14.21
N TYR A 91 9.55 25.73 -13.32
CA TYR A 91 10.09 25.41 -12.00
C TYR A 91 9.00 24.74 -11.13
N GLN A 92 8.74 23.48 -11.38
CA GLN A 92 7.85 22.69 -10.51
C GLN A 92 8.66 22.13 -9.34
N ILE A 93 8.76 22.90 -8.27
CA ILE A 93 9.30 22.40 -7.01
C ILE A 93 8.19 21.65 -6.32
N GLY A 94 8.39 20.35 -6.03
CA GLY A 94 7.43 19.58 -5.26
C GLY A 94 7.22 20.17 -3.86
N LEU A 95 5.98 20.11 -3.38
CA LEU A 95 5.60 20.71 -2.10
C LEU A 95 6.51 20.27 -0.95
N LEU A 96 6.89 18.98 -0.92
CA LEU A 96 7.76 18.45 0.12
C LEU A 96 9.16 19.06 0.08
N LYS A 97 9.74 19.22 -1.10
CA LYS A 97 11.06 19.85 -1.27
C LYS A 97 11.02 21.35 -0.96
N ALA A 98 9.95 22.04 -1.34
CA ALA A 98 9.74 23.44 -1.01
C ALA A 98 9.67 23.65 0.52
N LEU A 99 8.98 22.79 1.24
CA LEU A 99 8.89 22.84 2.71
C LEU A 99 10.22 22.52 3.42
N LEU A 100 11.06 21.68 2.79
CA LEU A 100 12.39 21.34 3.31
C LEU A 100 13.47 22.38 2.97
N GLY A 101 13.12 23.49 2.32
CA GLY A 101 14.03 24.59 2.00
C GLY A 101 15.05 24.28 0.91
N HIS A 102 14.76 23.32 0.02
CA HIS A 102 15.63 23.02 -1.11
C HIS A 102 15.53 24.11 -2.19
N THR A 103 16.68 24.54 -2.68
CA THR A 103 16.78 25.51 -3.79
C THR A 103 16.30 24.88 -5.11
N PRO A 104 15.90 25.70 -6.11
CA PRO A 104 15.42 25.23 -7.41
C PRO A 104 16.53 24.68 -8.32
N GLU A 105 17.50 23.94 -7.78
CA GLU A 105 18.41 23.13 -8.58
C GLU A 105 17.68 21.89 -9.10
N TYR A 106 18.08 21.41 -10.29
CA TYR A 106 17.58 20.16 -10.83
C TYR A 106 17.79 19.03 -9.84
N ASN A 107 16.70 18.48 -9.37
CA ASN A 107 16.67 17.34 -8.49
C ASN A 107 15.63 16.36 -8.99
N GLU A 108 16.00 15.10 -9.13
CA GLU A 108 15.08 14.05 -9.52
C GLU A 108 13.85 14.01 -8.58
N PRO A 109 12.65 13.72 -9.10
CA PRO A 109 11.47 13.44 -8.29
C PRO A 109 11.77 12.34 -7.25
N LEU A 110 11.19 12.43 -6.06
CA LEU A 110 11.44 11.46 -4.99
C LEU A 110 11.00 10.04 -5.37
N TYR A 111 9.99 9.92 -6.20
CA TYR A 111 9.54 8.62 -6.71
C TYR A 111 10.50 8.01 -7.75
N ASN A 112 11.43 8.79 -8.34
CA ASN A 112 12.47 8.28 -9.26
C ASN A 112 13.70 7.74 -8.52
N LEU A 113 13.85 8.03 -7.24
CA LEU A 113 14.93 7.46 -6.45
C LEU A 113 14.84 5.93 -6.49
N LYS A 114 15.92 5.25 -6.92
CA LYS A 114 15.96 3.79 -7.12
C LYS A 114 15.19 3.01 -6.03
N PHE A 115 15.87 2.50 -5.04
CA PHE A 115 15.24 1.71 -3.96
C PHE A 115 14.17 2.51 -3.16
N TRP A 116 14.45 3.77 -2.82
CA TRP A 116 13.56 4.61 -1.99
C TRP A 116 12.29 5.03 -2.72
N GLY A 117 12.30 5.12 -4.04
CA GLY A 117 11.11 5.47 -4.83
C GLY A 117 9.93 4.54 -4.55
N ASN A 118 10.16 3.25 -4.35
CA ASN A 118 9.12 2.30 -3.98
C ASN A 118 8.40 2.66 -2.68
N PHE A 119 9.12 3.19 -1.67
CA PHE A 119 8.50 3.59 -0.40
C PHE A 119 7.58 4.80 -0.57
N TYR A 120 7.93 5.75 -1.44
CA TYR A 120 7.05 6.87 -1.76
C TYR A 120 5.78 6.41 -2.47
N LEU A 121 5.89 5.44 -3.39
CA LEU A 121 4.72 4.84 -4.04
C LEU A 121 3.84 4.06 -3.06
N MET A 122 4.44 3.25 -2.18
CA MET A 122 3.72 2.53 -1.10
C MET A 122 2.99 3.51 -0.17
N TRP A 123 3.60 4.65 0.15
CA TRP A 123 3.01 5.66 1.01
C TRP A 123 1.68 6.19 0.47
N ILE A 124 1.56 6.35 -0.85
CA ILE A 124 0.31 6.77 -1.49
C ILE A 124 -0.80 5.76 -1.16
N MET A 125 -0.52 4.48 -1.32
CA MET A 125 -1.49 3.43 -1.04
C MET A 125 -1.81 3.34 0.47
N VAL A 126 -0.81 3.45 1.33
CA VAL A 126 -1.00 3.49 2.78
C VAL A 126 -1.89 4.67 3.18
N TRP A 127 -1.66 5.86 2.63
CA TRP A 127 -2.48 7.04 2.87
C TRP A 127 -3.95 6.83 2.49
N ILE A 128 -4.23 6.22 1.34
CA ILE A 128 -5.60 5.92 0.90
C ILE A 128 -6.25 4.87 1.82
N LYS A 129 -5.55 3.78 2.11
CA LYS A 129 -6.14 2.59 2.75
C LYS A 129 -6.18 2.65 4.27
N THR A 130 -5.40 3.50 4.90
CA THR A 130 -5.40 3.68 6.36
C THR A 130 -6.78 4.12 6.88
N GLY A 131 -7.48 4.99 6.14
CA GLY A 131 -8.82 5.43 6.51
C GLY A 131 -9.82 4.28 6.58
N PHE A 132 -9.79 3.37 5.63
CA PHE A 132 -10.61 2.15 5.64
C PHE A 132 -10.30 1.28 6.86
N ALA A 133 -9.02 0.96 7.09
CA ALA A 133 -8.59 0.16 8.24
C ALA A 133 -9.01 0.80 9.57
N MET A 134 -8.84 2.10 9.72
CA MET A 134 -9.24 2.89 10.89
C MET A 134 -10.74 2.74 11.19
N VAL A 135 -11.62 2.86 10.19
CA VAL A 135 -13.07 2.78 10.39
C VAL A 135 -13.47 1.38 10.87
N ILE A 136 -12.94 0.33 10.22
CA ILE A 136 -13.22 -1.05 10.61
C ILE A 136 -12.72 -1.34 12.03
N PHE A 137 -11.51 -0.92 12.37
CA PHE A 137 -10.96 -1.12 13.72
C PHE A 137 -11.69 -0.30 14.77
N SER A 138 -12.12 0.91 14.45
CA SER A 138 -12.93 1.72 15.37
C SER A 138 -14.27 1.05 15.68
N ALA A 139 -14.92 0.44 14.69
CA ALA A 139 -16.15 -0.33 14.90
C ALA A 139 -15.88 -1.60 15.74
N ALA A 140 -14.82 -2.34 15.44
CA ALA A 140 -14.45 -3.53 16.18
C ALA A 140 -14.10 -3.24 17.65
N LEU A 141 -13.35 -2.16 17.91
CA LEU A 141 -12.99 -1.75 19.28
C LEU A 141 -14.20 -1.34 20.12
N ARG A 142 -15.23 -0.78 19.51
CA ARG A 142 -16.51 -0.46 20.19
C ARG A 142 -17.35 -1.70 20.44
N GLY A 143 -17.16 -2.76 19.67
CA GLY A 143 -17.83 -4.04 19.87
C GLY A 143 -17.25 -4.88 21.02
N VAL A 144 -16.14 -4.48 21.63
CA VAL A 144 -15.58 -5.17 22.80
C VAL A 144 -16.50 -4.96 24.01
N PRO A 145 -16.96 -6.03 24.70
CA PRO A 145 -17.85 -5.93 25.84
C PRO A 145 -17.27 -5.05 26.95
N GLN A 146 -18.05 -4.07 27.39
CA GLN A 146 -17.60 -3.11 28.40
C GLN A 146 -17.30 -3.78 29.74
N GLU A 147 -18.05 -4.82 30.10
CA GLU A 147 -17.83 -5.63 31.31
C GLU A 147 -16.40 -6.21 31.36
N THR A 148 -15.88 -6.69 30.21
CA THR A 148 -14.51 -7.21 30.12
C THR A 148 -13.48 -6.10 30.33
N VAL A 149 -13.76 -4.91 29.81
CA VAL A 149 -12.88 -3.73 29.96
C VAL A 149 -12.87 -3.27 31.42
N GLU A 150 -14.03 -3.18 32.06
CA GLU A 150 -14.17 -2.78 33.46
C GLU A 150 -13.54 -3.77 34.41
N ALA A 151 -13.73 -5.08 34.21
CA ALA A 151 -13.08 -6.12 35.01
C ALA A 151 -11.54 -5.99 34.95
N ALA A 152 -10.99 -5.80 33.75
CA ALA A 152 -9.54 -5.60 33.59
C ALA A 152 -9.02 -4.33 34.30
N ILE A 153 -9.83 -3.26 34.34
CA ILE A 153 -9.47 -2.03 35.08
C ILE A 153 -9.48 -2.28 36.58
N ILE A 154 -10.47 -3.02 37.09
CA ILE A 154 -10.55 -3.41 38.51
C ILE A 154 -9.34 -4.28 38.90
N ASP A 155 -8.89 -5.16 38.00
CA ASP A 155 -7.68 -5.97 38.16
C ASP A 155 -6.37 -5.14 38.07
N GLY A 156 -6.45 -3.82 37.90
CA GLY A 156 -5.31 -2.91 37.88
C GLY A 156 -4.57 -2.82 36.54
N ALA A 157 -5.21 -3.21 35.43
CA ALA A 157 -4.59 -3.10 34.11
C ALA A 157 -4.38 -1.63 33.70
N ASN A 158 -3.14 -1.28 33.35
CA ASN A 158 -2.85 0.02 32.79
C ASN A 158 -3.36 0.13 31.31
N PRO A 159 -3.48 1.34 30.72
CA PRO A 159 -4.05 1.52 29.38
C PRO A 159 -3.35 0.69 28.28
N ARG A 160 -2.04 0.47 28.38
CA ARG A 160 -1.29 -0.36 27.43
C ARG A 160 -1.64 -1.84 27.60
N GLN A 161 -1.72 -2.32 28.84
CA GLN A 161 -2.13 -3.70 29.14
C GLN A 161 -3.57 -3.94 28.69
N LEU A 162 -4.46 -3.00 28.94
CA LEU A 162 -5.85 -3.05 28.49
C LEU A 162 -5.93 -3.16 26.97
N PHE A 163 -5.15 -2.39 26.23
CA PHE A 163 -5.14 -2.48 24.76
C PHE A 163 -4.55 -3.80 24.26
N PHE A 164 -3.31 -4.12 24.64
CA PHE A 164 -2.60 -5.26 24.06
C PHE A 164 -3.06 -6.63 24.60
N ARG A 165 -3.52 -6.71 25.85
CA ARG A 165 -3.91 -7.98 26.47
C ARG A 165 -5.40 -8.25 26.46
N VAL A 166 -6.25 -7.20 26.33
CA VAL A 166 -7.71 -7.35 26.39
C VAL A 166 -8.33 -7.00 25.04
N LYS A 167 -8.20 -5.77 24.57
CA LYS A 167 -8.90 -5.29 23.36
C LYS A 167 -8.35 -5.92 22.08
N LEU A 168 -7.03 -5.89 21.87
CA LEU A 168 -6.42 -6.38 20.64
C LEU A 168 -6.65 -7.87 20.37
N PRO A 169 -6.54 -8.78 21.35
CA PRO A 169 -6.88 -10.19 21.14
C PRO A 169 -8.33 -10.42 20.74
N GLN A 170 -9.28 -9.66 21.31
CA GLN A 170 -10.70 -9.79 20.99
C GLN A 170 -11.05 -9.34 19.56
N ILE A 171 -10.37 -8.32 19.05
CA ILE A 171 -10.57 -7.84 17.67
C ILE A 171 -9.63 -8.51 16.67
N PHE A 172 -8.83 -9.49 17.08
CA PHE A 172 -7.80 -10.09 16.23
C PHE A 172 -8.39 -10.74 14.96
N SER A 173 -9.61 -11.30 15.01
CA SER A 173 -10.28 -11.79 13.80
C SER A 173 -10.54 -10.67 12.80
N THR A 174 -10.95 -9.50 13.25
CA THR A 174 -11.12 -8.32 12.41
C THR A 174 -9.79 -7.87 11.81
N VAL A 175 -8.69 -7.90 12.56
CA VAL A 175 -7.34 -7.57 12.04
C VAL A 175 -6.98 -8.47 10.86
N VAL A 176 -7.26 -9.78 10.97
CA VAL A 176 -6.97 -10.71 9.87
C VAL A 176 -7.87 -10.50 8.65
N VAL A 177 -9.14 -10.17 8.85
CA VAL A 177 -10.05 -9.84 7.74
C VAL A 177 -9.54 -8.59 6.99
N VAL A 178 -9.18 -7.53 7.72
CA VAL A 178 -8.61 -6.31 7.12
C VAL A 178 -7.28 -6.59 6.42
N TRP A 179 -6.40 -7.39 7.03
CA TRP A 179 -5.16 -7.85 6.40
C TRP A 179 -5.43 -8.53 5.07
N THR A 180 -6.35 -9.49 5.04
CA THR A 180 -6.73 -10.24 3.84
C THR A 180 -7.21 -9.33 2.73
N TYR A 181 -8.09 -8.39 3.06
CA TYR A 181 -8.57 -7.40 2.10
C TYR A 181 -7.43 -6.57 1.52
N LEU A 182 -6.55 -6.03 2.38
CA LEU A 182 -5.43 -5.21 1.96
C LEU A 182 -4.42 -5.97 1.10
N VAL A 183 -4.12 -7.22 1.46
CA VAL A 183 -3.26 -8.10 0.64
C VAL A 183 -3.85 -8.31 -0.75
N THR A 184 -5.15 -8.61 -0.82
CA THR A 184 -5.83 -8.81 -2.11
C THR A 184 -5.81 -7.53 -2.95
N ASP A 185 -5.92 -6.38 -2.33
CA ASP A 185 -5.93 -5.09 -3.00
C ASP A 185 -4.52 -4.70 -3.50
N VAL A 186 -3.48 -4.96 -2.70
CA VAL A 186 -2.07 -4.77 -3.10
C VAL A 186 -1.69 -5.61 -4.31
N LEU A 187 -2.18 -6.85 -4.39
CA LEU A 187 -1.88 -7.74 -5.52
C LEU A 187 -2.43 -7.24 -6.86
N LYS A 188 -3.45 -6.39 -6.82
CA LYS A 188 -4.10 -5.81 -8.01
C LYS A 188 -3.58 -4.42 -8.34
N VAL A 189 -2.77 -3.82 -7.47
CA VAL A 189 -2.32 -2.43 -7.68
C VAL A 189 -1.34 -2.36 -8.84
N PHE A 190 -1.71 -1.63 -9.87
CA PHE A 190 -0.83 -1.25 -10.98
C PHE A 190 -0.91 0.24 -11.27
N ASP A 191 -2.05 0.88 -10.98
CA ASP A 191 -2.35 2.27 -11.33
C ASP A 191 -1.31 3.27 -10.77
N ILE A 192 -0.91 3.10 -9.49
CA ILE A 192 0.00 4.03 -8.81
C ILE A 192 1.42 3.95 -9.41
N PRO A 193 2.07 2.76 -9.48
CA PRO A 193 3.37 2.65 -10.13
C PRO A 193 3.35 3.02 -11.60
N TYR A 194 2.31 2.64 -12.34
CA TYR A 194 2.16 2.97 -13.75
C TYR A 194 2.07 4.47 -13.99
N ALA A 195 1.27 5.20 -13.22
CA ALA A 195 1.08 6.64 -13.38
C ALA A 195 2.31 7.48 -13.02
N LEU A 196 3.21 6.97 -12.17
CA LEU A 196 4.36 7.71 -11.67
C LEU A 196 5.71 7.24 -12.22
N SER A 197 5.83 5.96 -12.60
CA SER A 197 7.12 5.35 -12.95
C SER A 197 6.99 4.26 -14.01
N ALA A 198 6.14 4.47 -15.01
CA ALA A 198 5.85 3.49 -16.05
C ALA A 198 7.09 2.92 -16.77
N ASN A 199 8.17 3.70 -16.86
CA ASN A 199 9.41 3.32 -17.57
C ASN A 199 10.56 2.94 -16.64
N ASP A 200 10.32 2.78 -15.35
CA ASP A 200 11.38 2.51 -14.36
C ASP A 200 11.36 1.04 -13.92
N ASP A 201 12.29 0.24 -14.45
CA ASP A 201 12.42 -1.18 -14.16
C ASP A 201 12.57 -1.48 -12.67
N ASP A 202 13.21 -0.61 -11.90
CA ASP A 202 13.43 -0.78 -10.47
C ASP A 202 12.13 -0.75 -9.63
N LYS A 203 11.03 -0.23 -10.20
CA LYS A 203 9.74 -0.05 -9.52
C LYS A 203 8.61 -0.95 -10.05
N LEU A 204 8.95 -1.83 -10.98
CA LEU A 204 8.00 -2.80 -11.50
C LEU A 204 7.39 -3.66 -10.39
N LEU A 205 6.09 -3.87 -10.49
CA LEU A 205 5.35 -4.88 -9.76
C LEU A 205 4.92 -6.00 -10.71
N LEU A 206 4.56 -7.16 -10.20
CA LEU A 206 4.03 -8.24 -11.03
C LEU A 206 2.77 -7.81 -11.80
N ALA A 207 1.92 -6.98 -11.18
CA ALA A 207 0.73 -6.44 -11.83
C ALA A 207 1.07 -5.46 -12.96
N THR A 208 2.09 -4.59 -12.79
CA THR A 208 2.55 -3.67 -13.85
C THR A 208 3.27 -4.41 -14.97
N MET A 209 4.02 -5.47 -14.67
CA MET A 209 4.60 -6.35 -15.70
C MET A 209 3.53 -7.05 -16.54
N MET A 210 2.45 -7.47 -15.91
CA MET A 210 1.33 -8.10 -16.61
C MET A 210 0.66 -7.13 -17.59
N GLU A 211 0.47 -5.88 -17.18
CA GLU A 211 -0.07 -4.81 -18.03
C GLU A 211 0.89 -4.49 -19.18
N ALA A 212 2.18 -4.33 -18.92
CA ALA A 212 3.19 -4.12 -19.96
C ALA A 212 3.24 -5.27 -20.97
N ALA A 213 3.10 -6.52 -20.52
CA ALA A 213 3.00 -7.69 -21.39
C ALA A 213 1.74 -7.65 -22.28
N MET A 214 0.59 -7.25 -21.73
CA MET A 214 -0.65 -7.08 -22.52
C MET A 214 -0.49 -6.02 -23.62
N ASN A 215 0.14 -4.89 -23.30
CA ASN A 215 0.37 -3.83 -24.29
C ASN A 215 1.32 -4.28 -25.40
N THR A 216 2.35 -5.05 -25.08
CA THR A 216 3.29 -5.60 -26.06
C THR A 216 2.61 -6.65 -26.96
N TRP A 217 1.69 -7.46 -26.42
CA TRP A 217 0.89 -8.42 -27.19
C TRP A 217 0.01 -7.71 -28.22
N SER A 218 -0.64 -6.61 -27.86
CA SER A 218 -1.48 -5.83 -28.79
C SER A 218 -0.69 -5.21 -29.95
N ILE A 219 0.64 -5.10 -29.86
CA ILE A 219 1.54 -4.62 -30.91
C ILE A 219 2.12 -5.77 -31.79
N GLY A 220 1.77 -7.03 -31.52
CA GLY A 220 2.13 -8.20 -32.35
C GLY A 220 3.46 -8.89 -31.97
N GLY A 221 3.89 -8.84 -30.74
CA GLY A 221 5.08 -9.54 -30.26
C GLY A 221 4.87 -11.05 -30.05
N ASN A 222 5.61 -11.88 -30.75
CA ASN A 222 5.41 -13.35 -30.86
C ASN A 222 5.72 -14.19 -29.61
N ASN A 223 6.24 -13.64 -28.52
CA ASN A 223 6.63 -14.41 -27.32
C ASN A 223 5.97 -13.93 -26.01
N VAL A 224 4.94 -13.09 -26.11
CA VAL A 224 4.35 -12.39 -24.97
C VAL A 224 3.31 -13.23 -24.25
N ASP A 225 2.64 -14.15 -24.97
CA ASP A 225 1.63 -15.05 -24.39
C ASP A 225 2.20 -15.90 -23.25
N ASN A 226 3.40 -16.43 -23.44
CA ASN A 226 4.08 -17.24 -22.42
C ASN A 226 4.50 -16.41 -21.20
N LEU A 227 4.92 -15.17 -21.41
CA LEU A 227 5.30 -14.26 -20.33
C LEU A 227 4.07 -13.85 -19.51
N PHE A 228 2.99 -13.46 -20.21
CA PHE A 228 1.71 -13.12 -19.60
C PHE A 228 1.17 -14.29 -18.74
N ALA A 229 1.12 -15.49 -19.31
CA ALA A 229 0.67 -16.68 -18.60
C ALA A 229 1.54 -16.99 -17.38
N ALA A 230 2.87 -16.85 -17.50
CA ALA A 230 3.79 -17.07 -16.40
C ALA A 230 3.59 -16.06 -15.25
N ILE A 231 3.39 -14.77 -15.55
CA ILE A 231 3.14 -13.73 -14.56
C ILE A 231 1.77 -13.97 -13.88
N ALA A 232 0.73 -14.32 -14.65
CA ALA A 232 -0.58 -14.64 -14.09
C ALA A 232 -0.52 -15.84 -13.13
N VAL A 233 0.21 -16.90 -13.49
CA VAL A 233 0.43 -18.06 -12.61
C VAL A 233 1.19 -17.65 -11.34
N MET A 234 2.22 -16.80 -11.44
CA MET A 234 2.98 -16.32 -10.28
C MET A 234 2.12 -15.46 -9.34
N LEU A 235 1.27 -14.57 -9.87
CA LEU A 235 0.30 -13.83 -9.07
C LEU A 235 -0.66 -14.79 -8.37
N MET A 236 -1.19 -15.78 -9.08
CA MET A 236 -2.05 -16.81 -8.49
C MET A 236 -1.34 -17.58 -7.38
N LEU A 237 -0.09 -18.02 -7.60
CA LEU A 237 0.72 -18.73 -6.60
C LEU A 237 0.99 -17.87 -5.35
N THR A 238 1.10 -16.56 -5.51
CA THR A 238 1.27 -15.63 -4.38
C THR A 238 -0.01 -15.50 -3.55
N VAL A 239 -1.19 -15.61 -4.18
CA VAL A 239 -2.50 -15.52 -3.51
C VAL A 239 -2.87 -16.83 -2.79
N ILE A 240 -2.52 -18.00 -3.36
CA ILE A 240 -2.92 -19.31 -2.85
C ILE A 240 -2.55 -19.54 -1.36
N PRO A 241 -1.31 -19.31 -0.90
CA PRO A 241 -0.96 -19.52 0.51
C PRO A 241 -1.81 -18.68 1.45
N HIS A 242 -2.11 -17.44 1.03
CA HIS A 242 -2.96 -16.53 1.78
C HIS A 242 -4.41 -17.03 1.88
N MET A 243 -4.97 -17.50 0.76
CA MET A 243 -6.33 -18.06 0.72
C MET A 243 -6.45 -19.35 1.53
N ILE A 244 -5.42 -20.22 1.49
CA ILE A 244 -5.36 -21.44 2.30
C ILE A 244 -5.35 -21.09 3.79
N PHE A 245 -4.49 -20.17 4.20
CA PHE A 245 -4.41 -19.69 5.58
C PHE A 245 -5.75 -19.14 6.07
N LEU A 246 -6.41 -18.31 5.26
CA LEU A 246 -7.73 -17.75 5.58
C LEU A 246 -8.79 -18.85 5.72
N GLY A 247 -8.85 -19.77 4.76
CA GLY A 247 -9.81 -20.88 4.77
C GLY A 247 -9.60 -21.81 5.98
N TRP A 248 -8.35 -22.10 6.33
CA TRP A 248 -8.03 -22.88 7.54
C TRP A 248 -8.50 -22.18 8.81
N ARG A 249 -8.30 -20.87 8.88
CA ARG A 249 -8.68 -20.07 10.05
C ARG A 249 -10.20 -19.98 10.22
N ILE A 250 -10.94 -19.69 9.14
CA ILE A 250 -12.41 -19.63 9.18
C ILE A 250 -12.99 -20.97 9.70
N ARG A 251 -12.46 -22.10 9.21
CA ARG A 251 -12.86 -23.43 9.68
C ARG A 251 -12.56 -23.65 11.16
N ARG A 252 -11.46 -23.09 11.67
CA ARG A 252 -11.11 -23.19 13.08
C ARG A 252 -12.07 -22.38 13.97
N GLU A 253 -12.42 -21.17 13.54
CA GLU A 253 -13.36 -20.31 14.26
C GLU A 253 -14.77 -20.92 14.28
N GLN A 254 -15.24 -21.51 13.17
CA GLN A 254 -16.53 -22.22 13.13
C GLN A 254 -16.60 -23.39 14.11
N LYS A 255 -15.54 -24.20 14.20
CA LYS A 255 -15.48 -25.31 15.18
C LYS A 255 -15.53 -24.88 16.65
N LEU A 256 -15.06 -23.64 16.93
CA LEU A 256 -15.12 -23.11 18.32
C LEU A 256 -16.51 -22.58 18.69
N LEU A 257 -17.36 -22.28 17.70
CA LEU A 257 -18.74 -21.82 17.89
C LEU A 257 -19.74 -22.98 17.97
N GLU A 258 -19.36 -24.21 17.57
CA GLU A 258 -20.18 -25.42 17.61
C GLU A 258 -20.04 -26.17 18.94
N HIS A 259 -19.17 -25.75 19.85
CA HIS A 259 -18.96 -26.25 21.20
C HIS A 259 -19.30 -25.19 22.24
#